data_fb7a1fbfa76c939be6c7d5dd71c1a93d
#
_entry.id   fb7a1fbfa76c939be6c7d5dd71c1a93d
#
_cell.length_a   1.000
_cell.length_b   1.000
_cell.length_c   1.000
_cell.angle_alpha   90.00
_cell.angle_beta   90.00
_cell.angle_gamma   90.00
#
_symmetry.space_group_name_H-M   'P 1'
#
loop_
_entity.id
_entity.type
_entity.pdbx_description
1 polymer ?
#
loop_
_entity_poly.entity_id
_entity_poly.type
_entity_poly.pdbx_seq_one_letter_code
_entity_poly.pdbx_strand_id
1 'polypeptide(L)'
;MRILIANDDGYLAPGLAALVRACEGLGELDIVAPEQNASGTSNSLTLHRPLSVHTAANGFRYVTGTPSDCVHIALTGLLPQRPDLVVSGINNGANMGDDTLYSGTVAAAMEGYLFGIPAIAFSQAERGWTHLEAAARTARSIIEHVLRAPPGNSPWLLNVNIPNRADADTLPRVVTHLGRRHASEPVIQQTSPRGDTMYWIGPAGDAREAGAGTDFHAAASGQVSITPLQIDLTDHARLPAWRQWVAEG
;
A
#
# COMPACT_ATOMS: atom_id res chain seq x y z
N MET A 1 -1.66 -0.06 -23.08
CA MET A 1 -1.58 -0.39 -21.66
C MET A 1 -2.24 0.70 -20.86
N ARG A 2 -2.96 0.33 -19.80
CA ARG A 2 -3.68 1.25 -18.90
C ARG A 2 -3.24 0.98 -17.45
N ILE A 3 -2.92 2.03 -16.71
CA ILE A 3 -2.47 1.95 -15.32
C ILE A 3 -3.44 2.72 -14.44
N LEU A 4 -4.01 2.06 -13.42
CA LEU A 4 -4.77 2.72 -12.37
C LEU A 4 -3.83 3.10 -11.23
N ILE A 5 -3.86 4.38 -10.84
CA ILE A 5 -3.03 4.94 -9.77
C ILE A 5 -3.92 5.39 -8.62
N ALA A 6 -3.60 4.93 -7.41
CA ALA A 6 -4.30 5.27 -6.17
C ALA A 6 -3.30 5.61 -5.05
N ASN A 7 -3.80 5.98 -3.87
CA ASN A 7 -3.04 6.16 -2.64
C ASN A 7 -3.98 6.18 -1.43
N ASP A 8 -3.45 6.44 -0.23
CA ASP A 8 -4.22 6.69 0.99
C ASP A 8 -3.97 8.09 1.59
N ASP A 9 -2.94 8.80 1.15
CA ASP A 9 -2.65 10.17 1.61
C ASP A 9 -3.59 11.24 1.02
N GLY A 10 -4.43 10.87 0.05
CA GLY A 10 -5.38 11.77 -0.62
C GLY A 10 -4.90 12.27 -1.99
N TYR A 11 -5.85 12.78 -2.80
CA TYR A 11 -5.61 13.16 -4.21
C TYR A 11 -4.65 14.35 -4.40
N LEU A 12 -4.40 15.16 -3.37
CA LEU A 12 -3.45 16.28 -3.40
C LEU A 12 -2.06 15.90 -2.84
N ALA A 13 -1.87 14.66 -2.40
CA ALA A 13 -0.62 14.24 -1.78
C ALA A 13 0.56 14.31 -2.75
N PRO A 14 1.72 14.85 -2.31
CA PRO A 14 2.94 14.90 -3.12
C PRO A 14 3.38 13.52 -3.64
N GLY A 15 3.21 12.46 -2.82
CA GLY A 15 3.54 11.09 -3.18
C GLY A 15 2.73 10.58 -4.37
N LEU A 16 1.42 10.88 -4.41
CA LEU A 16 0.57 10.54 -5.57
C LEU A 16 1.05 11.25 -6.83
N ALA A 17 1.29 12.55 -6.74
CA ALA A 17 1.76 13.34 -7.88
C ALA A 17 3.12 12.83 -8.41
N ALA A 18 4.03 12.41 -7.51
CA ALA A 18 5.31 11.84 -7.89
C ALA A 18 5.16 10.48 -8.57
N LEU A 19 4.25 9.63 -8.08
CA LEU A 19 3.97 8.33 -8.70
C LEU A 19 3.33 8.50 -10.09
N VAL A 20 2.42 9.46 -10.24
CA VAL A 20 1.83 9.79 -11.55
C VAL A 20 2.92 10.20 -12.54
N ARG A 21 3.83 11.13 -12.16
CA ARG A 21 4.98 11.50 -13.01
C ARG A 21 5.88 10.30 -13.34
N ALA A 22 6.10 9.42 -12.37
CA ALA A 22 6.87 8.19 -12.58
C ALA A 22 6.22 7.25 -13.62
N CYS A 23 4.90 7.28 -13.77
CA CYS A 23 4.16 6.47 -14.73
C CYS A 23 3.96 7.14 -16.10
N GLU A 24 4.27 8.43 -16.25
CA GLU A 24 4.13 9.14 -17.52
C GLU A 24 4.90 8.46 -18.64
N GLY A 25 4.22 8.29 -19.80
CA GLY A 25 4.78 7.62 -20.98
C GLY A 25 4.78 6.10 -20.94
N LEU A 26 4.34 5.47 -19.81
CA LEU A 26 4.20 4.01 -19.72
C LEU A 26 2.86 3.50 -20.27
N GLY A 27 1.86 4.37 -20.42
CA GLY A 27 0.53 4.02 -20.90
C GLY A 27 -0.50 5.11 -20.61
N GLU A 28 -1.77 4.78 -20.75
CA GLU A 28 -2.88 5.61 -20.28
C GLU A 28 -2.97 5.53 -18.76
N LEU A 29 -3.10 6.69 -18.11
CA LEU A 29 -3.13 6.78 -16.65
C LEU A 29 -4.52 7.18 -16.18
N ASP A 30 -5.10 6.39 -15.29
CA ASP A 30 -6.30 6.72 -14.54
C ASP A 30 -5.91 6.94 -13.07
N ILE A 31 -6.22 8.13 -12.55
CA ILE A 31 -5.92 8.48 -11.17
C ILE A 31 -7.22 8.55 -10.38
N VAL A 32 -7.35 7.72 -9.34
CA VAL A 32 -8.51 7.71 -8.44
C VAL A 32 -8.02 7.55 -7.01
N ALA A 33 -8.20 8.56 -6.18
CA ALA A 33 -7.64 8.64 -4.84
C ALA A 33 -8.70 9.12 -3.81
N PRO A 34 -8.50 8.93 -2.52
CA PRO A 34 -9.39 9.49 -1.51
C PRO A 34 -9.39 11.02 -1.52
N GLU A 35 -10.53 11.63 -1.14
CA GLU A 35 -10.66 13.07 -0.96
C GLU A 35 -9.67 13.61 0.07
N GLN A 36 -9.46 12.87 1.15
CA GLN A 36 -8.62 13.23 2.28
C GLN A 36 -7.69 12.08 2.65
N ASN A 37 -6.73 12.35 3.53
CA ASN A 37 -5.90 11.30 4.11
C ASN A 37 -6.76 10.26 4.84
N ALA A 38 -6.60 9.00 4.43
CA ALA A 38 -7.31 7.83 4.93
C ALA A 38 -6.34 6.78 5.52
N SER A 39 -5.23 7.23 6.12
CA SER A 39 -4.24 6.32 6.74
C SER A 39 -4.88 5.48 7.84
N GLY A 40 -4.49 4.20 7.90
CA GLY A 40 -4.99 3.26 8.91
C GLY A 40 -6.40 2.71 8.66
N THR A 41 -6.99 2.93 7.47
CA THR A 41 -8.33 2.42 7.13
C THR A 41 -8.36 0.95 6.75
N SER A 42 -7.19 0.31 6.59
CA SER A 42 -7.11 -1.10 6.18
C SER A 42 -7.88 -1.36 4.86
N ASN A 43 -8.29 -2.59 4.60
CA ASN A 43 -9.05 -3.01 3.41
C ASN A 43 -10.56 -2.76 3.55
N SER A 44 -10.97 -1.66 4.21
CA SER A 44 -12.38 -1.40 4.45
C SER A 44 -13.10 -0.86 3.21
N LEU A 45 -14.32 -1.38 2.96
CA LEU A 45 -15.26 -0.85 1.97
C LEU A 45 -16.40 -0.10 2.66
N THR A 46 -16.82 1.02 2.07
CA THR A 46 -17.94 1.84 2.56
C THR A 46 -19.26 1.29 2.01
N LEU A 47 -19.95 0.45 2.80
CA LEU A 47 -21.19 -0.20 2.39
C LEU A 47 -22.47 0.46 2.96
N HIS A 48 -22.33 1.40 3.88
CA HIS A 48 -23.46 1.97 4.65
C HIS A 48 -23.95 3.33 4.11
N ARG A 49 -23.28 3.90 3.12
CA ARG A 49 -23.64 5.17 2.48
C ARG A 49 -23.17 5.21 1.02
N PRO A 50 -23.77 6.05 0.18
CA PRO A 50 -23.25 6.30 -1.16
C PRO A 50 -21.92 7.04 -1.10
N LEU A 51 -21.11 6.86 -2.15
CA LEU A 51 -19.84 7.55 -2.36
C LEU A 51 -19.97 8.56 -3.51
N SER A 52 -19.39 9.74 -3.33
CA SER A 52 -19.31 10.76 -4.37
C SER A 52 -17.97 10.69 -5.07
N VAL A 53 -17.98 10.87 -6.38
CA VAL A 53 -16.77 10.96 -7.23
C VAL A 53 -16.71 12.34 -7.84
N HIS A 54 -15.58 13.00 -7.73
CA HIS A 54 -15.34 14.32 -8.27
C HIS A 54 -14.07 14.32 -9.12
N THR A 55 -13.95 15.32 -10.00
CA THR A 55 -12.73 15.56 -10.79
C THR A 55 -12.10 16.87 -10.35
N ALA A 56 -10.87 16.83 -9.93
CA ALA A 56 -10.09 18.01 -9.55
C ALA A 56 -9.57 18.78 -10.77
N ALA A 57 -9.10 20.00 -10.55
CA ALA A 57 -8.58 20.87 -11.64
C ALA A 57 -7.36 20.26 -12.37
N ASN A 58 -6.60 19.39 -11.71
CA ASN A 58 -5.48 18.64 -12.32
C ASN A 58 -5.93 17.39 -13.09
N GLY A 59 -7.23 17.12 -13.18
CA GLY A 59 -7.79 15.95 -13.86
C GLY A 59 -7.86 14.68 -13.00
N PHE A 60 -7.34 14.70 -11.77
CA PHE A 60 -7.42 13.56 -10.87
C PHE A 60 -8.86 13.39 -10.36
N ARG A 61 -9.33 12.15 -10.32
CA ARG A 61 -10.60 11.81 -9.67
C ARG A 61 -10.37 11.56 -8.19
N TYR A 62 -11.29 12.05 -7.36
CA TYR A 62 -11.26 11.75 -5.94
C TYR A 62 -12.63 11.28 -5.43
N VAL A 63 -12.60 10.42 -4.43
CA VAL A 63 -13.77 9.72 -3.86
C VAL A 63 -13.89 10.06 -2.38
N THR A 64 -15.13 10.28 -1.92
CA THR A 64 -15.43 10.47 -0.49
C THR A 64 -15.43 9.13 0.27
N GLY A 65 -14.38 8.33 0.08
CA GLY A 65 -14.26 6.97 0.57
C GLY A 65 -12.83 6.58 0.95
N THR A 66 -12.65 5.29 1.19
CA THR A 66 -11.36 4.68 1.52
C THR A 66 -10.51 4.46 0.26
N PRO A 67 -9.21 4.14 0.40
CA PRO A 67 -8.37 3.74 -0.72
C PRO A 67 -8.92 2.52 -1.50
N SER A 68 -9.45 1.53 -0.78
CA SER A 68 -10.12 0.37 -1.40
C SER A 68 -11.37 0.78 -2.17
N ASP A 69 -12.21 1.70 -1.63
CA ASP A 69 -13.37 2.23 -2.34
C ASP A 69 -12.96 2.90 -3.66
N CYS A 70 -11.84 3.64 -3.67
CA CYS A 70 -11.35 4.32 -4.87
C CYS A 70 -11.05 3.33 -6.00
N VAL A 71 -10.31 2.27 -5.68
CA VAL A 71 -9.97 1.22 -6.65
C VAL A 71 -11.21 0.43 -7.04
N HIS A 72 -12.05 0.04 -6.08
CA HIS A 72 -13.28 -0.70 -6.32
C HIS A 72 -14.21 0.03 -7.29
N ILE A 73 -14.52 1.30 -7.01
CA ILE A 73 -15.37 2.14 -7.87
C ILE A 73 -14.72 2.34 -9.24
N ALA A 74 -13.39 2.55 -9.31
CA ALA A 74 -12.69 2.68 -10.56
C ALA A 74 -12.92 1.44 -11.44
N LEU A 75 -12.72 0.25 -10.88
CA LEU A 75 -12.79 -1.02 -11.61
C LEU A 75 -14.22 -1.47 -11.96
N THR A 76 -15.22 -1.07 -11.17
CA THR A 76 -16.59 -1.53 -11.34
C THR A 76 -17.53 -0.52 -12.00
N GLY A 77 -17.11 0.75 -12.14
CA GLY A 77 -18.02 1.77 -12.63
C GLY A 77 -17.42 2.97 -13.36
N LEU A 78 -16.16 3.36 -13.10
CA LEU A 78 -15.62 4.59 -13.67
C LEU A 78 -14.76 4.38 -14.91
N LEU A 79 -14.03 3.26 -14.98
CA LEU A 79 -13.12 3.02 -16.08
C LEU A 79 -13.84 2.36 -17.25
N PRO A 80 -13.62 2.85 -18.50
CA PRO A 80 -14.23 2.24 -19.69
C PRO A 80 -13.63 0.88 -20.02
N GLN A 81 -12.41 0.63 -19.54
CA GLN A 81 -11.68 -0.62 -19.75
C GLN A 81 -10.88 -0.97 -18.49
N ARG A 82 -10.71 -2.27 -18.27
CA ARG A 82 -9.91 -2.79 -17.18
C ARG A 82 -8.45 -2.36 -17.33
N PRO A 83 -7.79 -1.87 -16.26
CA PRO A 83 -6.35 -1.58 -16.30
C PRO A 83 -5.52 -2.87 -16.33
N ASP A 84 -4.31 -2.76 -16.87
CA ASP A 84 -3.32 -3.83 -16.93
C ASP A 84 -2.49 -3.90 -15.64
N LEU A 85 -2.44 -2.81 -14.88
CA LEU A 85 -1.68 -2.67 -13.65
C LEU A 85 -2.38 -1.70 -12.69
N VAL A 86 -2.37 -2.02 -11.39
CA VAL A 86 -2.74 -1.08 -10.33
C VAL A 86 -1.47 -0.70 -9.56
N VAL A 87 -1.23 0.58 -9.36
CA VAL A 87 -0.15 1.07 -8.50
C VAL A 87 -0.71 2.01 -7.43
N SER A 88 -0.23 1.86 -6.21
CA SER A 88 -0.66 2.67 -5.08
C SER A 88 0.54 3.33 -4.39
N GLY A 89 0.41 4.59 -4.01
CA GLY A 89 1.44 5.33 -3.29
C GLY A 89 1.77 6.69 -3.97
N ILE A 90 2.97 7.21 -3.77
CA ILE A 90 4.03 6.75 -2.85
C ILE A 90 3.64 7.19 -1.43
N ASN A 91 3.53 6.25 -0.50
CA ASN A 91 3.12 6.54 0.87
C ASN A 91 4.18 7.30 1.66
N ASN A 92 3.73 8.19 2.55
CA ASN A 92 4.58 8.93 3.48
C ASN A 92 4.88 8.13 4.75
N GLY A 93 5.75 7.19 4.64
CA GLY A 93 6.13 6.26 5.71
C GLY A 93 6.07 4.81 5.25
N ALA A 94 6.76 3.96 5.99
CA ALA A 94 6.85 2.54 5.66
C ALA A 94 5.52 1.79 5.89
N ASN A 95 5.30 0.77 5.07
CA ASN A 95 4.30 -0.28 5.28
C ASN A 95 5.03 -1.62 5.35
N MET A 96 5.50 -2.00 6.55
CA MET A 96 6.34 -3.18 6.77
C MET A 96 5.75 -4.08 7.85
N GLY A 97 6.06 -5.37 7.78
CA GLY A 97 5.58 -6.36 8.74
C GLY A 97 4.07 -6.34 8.90
N ASP A 98 3.60 -6.44 10.15
CA ASP A 98 2.15 -6.46 10.46
C ASP A 98 1.43 -5.15 10.10
N ASP A 99 2.15 -4.02 9.94
CA ASP A 99 1.55 -2.73 9.57
C ASP A 99 0.89 -2.78 8.18
N THR A 100 1.30 -3.71 7.32
CA THR A 100 0.67 -3.94 6.00
C THR A 100 -0.83 -4.23 6.11
N LEU A 101 -1.28 -4.84 7.22
CA LEU A 101 -2.70 -5.16 7.46
C LEU A 101 -3.55 -3.91 7.70
N TYR A 102 -2.96 -2.82 8.17
CA TYR A 102 -3.64 -1.55 8.48
C TYR A 102 -3.45 -0.50 7.38
N SER A 103 -2.54 -0.75 6.43
CA SER A 103 -2.15 0.20 5.39
C SER A 103 -3.24 0.40 4.34
N GLY A 104 -3.68 1.65 4.14
CA GLY A 104 -4.55 2.02 3.04
C GLY A 104 -3.85 1.96 1.68
N THR A 105 -2.53 2.25 1.63
CA THR A 105 -1.72 2.12 0.41
C THR A 105 -1.66 0.67 -0.08
N VAL A 106 -1.38 -0.27 0.84
CA VAL A 106 -1.37 -1.71 0.52
C VAL A 106 -2.78 -2.18 0.17
N ALA A 107 -3.80 -1.69 0.87
CA ALA A 107 -5.20 -2.01 0.64
C ALA A 107 -5.68 -1.64 -0.77
N ALA A 108 -5.32 -0.46 -1.28
CA ALA A 108 -5.64 -0.05 -2.64
C ALA A 108 -5.01 -0.98 -3.70
N ALA A 109 -3.73 -1.36 -3.51
CA ALA A 109 -3.09 -2.34 -4.39
C ALA A 109 -3.74 -3.73 -4.27
N MET A 110 -4.06 -4.15 -3.05
CA MET A 110 -4.72 -5.43 -2.76
C MET A 110 -6.10 -5.51 -3.43
N GLU A 111 -6.87 -4.42 -3.44
CA GLU A 111 -8.17 -4.36 -4.13
C GLU A 111 -8.00 -4.64 -5.63
N GLY A 112 -7.00 -4.04 -6.28
CA GLY A 112 -6.68 -4.35 -7.67
C GLY A 112 -6.32 -5.81 -7.89
N TYR A 113 -5.52 -6.38 -6.99
CA TYR A 113 -5.15 -7.80 -7.03
C TYR A 113 -6.35 -8.74 -6.85
N LEU A 114 -7.31 -8.39 -5.98
CA LEU A 114 -8.56 -9.14 -5.79
C LEU A 114 -9.39 -9.22 -7.08
N PHE A 115 -9.33 -8.18 -7.91
CA PHE A 115 -9.92 -8.20 -9.25
C PHE A 115 -9.07 -8.96 -10.28
N GLY A 116 -7.99 -9.60 -9.87
CA GLY A 116 -7.09 -10.37 -10.75
C GLY A 116 -6.20 -9.47 -11.62
N ILE A 117 -5.85 -8.29 -11.16
CA ILE A 117 -4.94 -7.35 -11.82
C ILE A 117 -3.62 -7.34 -11.05
N PRO A 118 -2.45 -7.42 -11.73
CA PRO A 118 -1.17 -7.21 -11.07
C PRO A 118 -1.14 -5.88 -10.32
N ALA A 119 -0.57 -5.85 -9.11
CA ALA A 119 -0.61 -4.63 -8.30
C ALA A 119 0.68 -4.40 -7.50
N ILE A 120 1.02 -3.13 -7.28
CA ILE A 120 2.19 -2.70 -6.51
C ILE A 120 1.78 -1.58 -5.54
N ALA A 121 2.13 -1.75 -4.27
CA ALA A 121 2.12 -0.69 -3.27
C ALA A 121 3.53 -0.13 -3.09
N PHE A 122 3.71 1.18 -3.19
CA PHE A 122 4.97 1.87 -2.99
C PHE A 122 4.92 2.74 -1.74
N SER A 123 5.93 2.62 -0.88
CA SER A 123 6.09 3.40 0.35
C SER A 123 7.51 3.93 0.46
N GLN A 124 7.66 5.18 0.89
CA GLN A 124 8.94 5.70 1.34
C GLN A 124 9.12 5.32 2.81
N ALA A 125 10.20 4.63 3.15
CA ALA A 125 10.37 3.97 4.45
C ALA A 125 10.34 4.93 5.65
N GLU A 126 10.69 6.19 5.45
CA GLU A 126 10.71 7.24 6.48
C GLU A 126 9.79 8.39 6.07
N ARG A 127 9.17 9.03 7.05
CA ARG A 127 8.28 10.17 6.81
C ARG A 127 9.03 11.41 6.34
N GLY A 128 8.32 12.30 5.61
CA GLY A 128 8.78 13.63 5.25
C GLY A 128 9.02 13.87 3.76
N TRP A 129 9.04 12.84 2.93
CA TRP A 129 9.24 12.95 1.46
C TRP A 129 10.48 13.76 1.03
N THR A 130 11.53 13.77 1.83
CA THR A 130 12.74 14.59 1.55
C THR A 130 13.38 14.21 0.21
N HIS A 131 13.36 12.93 -0.15
CA HIS A 131 13.93 12.39 -1.39
C HIS A 131 12.88 11.71 -2.28
N LEU A 132 11.68 12.29 -2.34
CA LEU A 132 10.53 11.73 -3.06
C LEU A 132 10.81 11.47 -4.54
N GLU A 133 11.58 12.36 -5.20
CA GLU A 133 11.91 12.19 -6.62
C GLU A 133 12.82 10.96 -6.87
N ALA A 134 13.71 10.65 -5.94
CA ALA A 134 14.53 9.43 -6.01
C ALA A 134 13.66 8.18 -5.81
N ALA A 135 12.71 8.23 -4.87
CA ALA A 135 11.73 7.17 -4.68
C ALA A 135 10.84 6.98 -5.93
N ALA A 136 10.43 8.07 -6.58
CA ALA A 136 9.65 8.03 -7.83
C ALA A 136 10.43 7.37 -8.98
N ARG A 137 11.74 7.69 -9.12
CA ARG A 137 12.60 7.02 -10.12
C ARG A 137 12.76 5.52 -9.81
N THR A 138 12.88 5.15 -8.54
CA THR A 138 12.89 3.75 -8.10
C THR A 138 11.60 3.04 -8.49
N ALA A 139 10.44 3.64 -8.17
CA ALA A 139 9.13 3.10 -8.51
C ALA A 139 8.99 2.92 -10.02
N ARG A 140 9.35 3.93 -10.83
CA ARG A 140 9.36 3.84 -12.30
C ARG A 140 10.16 2.64 -12.78
N SER A 141 11.40 2.52 -12.33
CA SER A 141 12.30 1.45 -12.76
C SER A 141 11.78 0.05 -12.38
N ILE A 142 11.09 -0.09 -11.23
CA ILE A 142 10.43 -1.35 -10.83
C ILE A 142 9.23 -1.62 -11.76
N ILE A 143 8.38 -0.63 -12.01
CA ILE A 143 7.23 -0.75 -12.92
C ILE A 143 7.71 -1.17 -14.32
N GLU A 144 8.70 -0.50 -14.90
CA GLU A 144 9.26 -0.85 -16.20
C GLU A 144 9.83 -2.28 -16.23
N HIS A 145 10.43 -2.72 -15.12
CA HIS A 145 10.98 -4.07 -15.02
C HIS A 145 9.87 -5.13 -15.03
N VAL A 146 8.83 -4.98 -14.20
CA VAL A 146 7.73 -5.95 -14.15
C VAL A 146 6.91 -5.96 -15.43
N LEU A 147 6.77 -4.83 -16.13
CA LEU A 147 6.09 -4.77 -17.42
C LEU A 147 6.87 -5.48 -18.53
N ARG A 148 8.20 -5.40 -18.51
CA ARG A 148 9.06 -6.06 -19.49
C ARG A 148 9.24 -7.55 -19.20
N ALA A 149 9.32 -7.93 -17.92
CA ALA A 149 9.59 -9.29 -17.46
C ALA A 149 8.73 -9.60 -16.21
N PRO A 150 7.44 -9.88 -16.41
CA PRO A 150 6.54 -10.17 -15.29
C PRO A 150 6.96 -11.47 -14.58
N PRO A 151 6.78 -11.56 -13.26
CA PRO A 151 7.15 -12.75 -12.49
C PRO A 151 6.14 -13.89 -12.64
N GLY A 152 5.79 -14.24 -13.87
CA GLY A 152 4.83 -15.29 -14.21
C GLY A 152 3.57 -14.77 -14.89
N ASN A 153 2.63 -15.68 -15.17
CA ASN A 153 1.40 -15.38 -15.91
C ASN A 153 0.18 -15.08 -15.02
N SER A 154 0.28 -15.38 -13.72
CA SER A 154 -0.79 -15.10 -12.76
C SER A 154 -0.64 -13.69 -12.18
N PRO A 155 -1.74 -13.03 -11.77
CA PRO A 155 -1.67 -11.79 -11.03
C PRO A 155 -0.78 -11.92 -9.80
N TRP A 156 -0.08 -10.87 -9.47
CA TRP A 156 0.80 -10.77 -8.31
C TRP A 156 0.57 -9.45 -7.58
N LEU A 157 0.90 -9.43 -6.29
CA LEU A 157 0.83 -8.26 -5.43
C LEU A 157 2.20 -8.04 -4.79
N LEU A 158 2.77 -6.85 -5.00
CA LEU A 158 4.06 -6.46 -4.41
C LEU A 158 3.87 -5.30 -3.43
N ASN A 159 4.53 -5.40 -2.29
CA ASN A 159 4.71 -4.31 -1.35
C ASN A 159 6.17 -3.86 -1.39
N VAL A 160 6.41 -2.61 -1.76
CA VAL A 160 7.75 -2.06 -1.97
C VAL A 160 7.99 -0.94 -0.98
N ASN A 161 9.05 -1.06 -0.17
CA ASN A 161 9.50 -0.01 0.73
C ASN A 161 10.85 0.53 0.26
N ILE A 162 10.91 1.85 0.04
CA ILE A 162 12.04 2.55 -0.55
C ILE A 162 12.67 3.44 0.52
N PRO A 163 13.97 3.28 0.86
CA PRO A 163 14.65 4.17 1.80
C PRO A 163 14.57 5.63 1.38
N ASN A 164 14.36 6.55 2.33
CA ASN A 164 14.27 7.99 2.08
C ASN A 164 15.68 8.60 1.87
N ARG A 165 16.30 8.29 0.74
CA ARG A 165 17.67 8.66 0.38
C ARG A 165 17.74 9.28 -1.01
N ALA A 166 18.67 10.20 -1.21
CA ALA A 166 18.87 10.85 -2.50
C ALA A 166 19.31 9.88 -3.63
N ASP A 167 19.97 8.79 -3.26
CA ASP A 167 20.47 7.72 -4.14
C ASP A 167 19.54 6.49 -4.20
N ALA A 168 18.27 6.62 -3.80
CA ALA A 168 17.32 5.51 -3.68
C ALA A 168 17.15 4.71 -4.98
N ASP A 169 17.30 5.35 -6.13
CA ASP A 169 17.20 4.73 -7.45
C ASP A 169 18.41 3.83 -7.83
N THR A 170 19.51 3.93 -7.10
CA THR A 170 20.72 3.11 -7.29
C THR A 170 20.91 2.05 -6.20
N LEU A 171 20.08 2.07 -5.16
CA LEU A 171 20.17 1.11 -4.05
C LEU A 171 19.90 -0.33 -4.50
N PRO A 172 20.54 -1.31 -3.86
CA PRO A 172 20.23 -2.72 -4.08
C PRO A 172 18.75 -3.00 -3.81
N ARG A 173 18.14 -3.84 -4.64
CA ARG A 173 16.77 -4.34 -4.51
C ARG A 173 16.81 -5.77 -4.04
N VAL A 174 16.06 -6.08 -2.97
CA VAL A 174 16.05 -7.41 -2.39
C VAL A 174 14.62 -7.91 -2.21
N VAL A 175 14.42 -9.20 -2.48
CA VAL A 175 13.16 -9.86 -2.17
C VAL A 175 13.15 -10.17 -0.69
N THR A 176 12.05 -9.82 -0.01
CA THR A 176 11.90 -9.93 1.43
C THR A 176 10.63 -10.68 1.80
N HIS A 177 10.52 -11.07 3.06
CA HIS A 177 9.27 -11.44 3.71
C HIS A 177 8.91 -10.41 4.77
N LEU A 178 7.63 -10.37 5.16
CA LEU A 178 7.17 -9.47 6.21
C LEU A 178 7.80 -9.87 7.56
N GLY A 179 8.39 -8.89 8.24
CA GLY A 179 8.78 -9.04 9.63
C GLY A 179 7.58 -8.94 10.58
N ARG A 180 7.83 -8.73 11.88
CA ARG A 180 6.79 -8.53 12.90
C ARG A 180 7.06 -7.28 13.70
N ARG A 181 6.01 -6.52 13.99
CA ARG A 181 6.14 -5.31 14.78
C ARG A 181 5.50 -5.40 16.16
N HIS A 182 4.40 -5.86 16.34
CA HIS A 182 3.53 -5.99 17.53
C HIS A 182 4.12 -5.69 18.93
N ALA A 183 4.80 -4.58 19.06
CA ALA A 183 5.21 -4.00 20.33
C ALA A 183 4.69 -2.57 20.38
N SER A 184 3.37 -2.39 20.17
CA SER A 184 2.75 -1.06 20.30
C SER A 184 3.09 -0.43 21.63
N GLU A 185 3.49 0.84 21.59
CA GLU A 185 3.63 1.60 22.82
C GLU A 185 2.26 1.82 23.49
N PRO A 186 2.23 2.08 24.81
CA PRO A 186 1.00 2.33 25.53
C PRO A 186 0.19 3.47 24.88
N VAL A 187 -1.13 3.41 25.06
CA VAL A 187 -2.03 4.50 24.67
C VAL A 187 -1.66 5.79 25.40
N ILE A 188 -1.77 6.92 24.71
CA ILE A 188 -1.58 8.25 25.29
C ILE A 188 -2.95 8.78 25.71
N GLN A 189 -3.15 8.95 27.03
CA GLN A 189 -4.38 9.52 27.58
C GLN A 189 -4.29 11.05 27.59
N GLN A 190 -5.35 11.71 27.15
CA GLN A 190 -5.53 13.16 27.21
C GLN A 190 -6.92 13.52 27.73
N THR A 191 -7.08 14.73 28.24
CA THR A 191 -8.38 15.26 28.62
C THR A 191 -8.83 16.33 27.61
N SER A 192 -10.08 16.21 27.13
CA SER A 192 -10.68 17.22 26.24
C SER A 192 -10.87 18.53 26.99
N PRO A 193 -11.02 19.68 26.29
CA PRO A 193 -11.38 20.96 26.93
C PRO A 193 -12.69 20.93 27.72
N ARG A 194 -13.54 19.93 27.48
CA ARG A 194 -14.82 19.71 28.19
C ARG A 194 -14.73 18.72 29.35
N GLY A 195 -13.52 18.17 29.64
CA GLY A 195 -13.27 17.23 30.73
C GLY A 195 -13.40 15.76 30.37
N ASP A 196 -13.70 15.41 29.10
CA ASP A 196 -13.80 14.00 28.67
C ASP A 196 -12.41 13.39 28.55
N THR A 197 -12.28 12.14 28.95
CA THR A 197 -11.05 11.37 28.78
C THR A 197 -10.99 10.83 27.34
N MET A 198 -9.89 11.09 26.66
CA MET A 198 -9.61 10.62 25.30
C MET A 198 -8.32 9.81 25.28
N TYR A 199 -8.21 8.89 24.32
CA TYR A 199 -7.05 8.04 24.14
C TYR A 199 -6.55 8.10 22.71
N TRP A 200 -5.24 8.26 22.55
CA TRP A 200 -4.56 8.08 21.28
C TRP A 200 -3.91 6.70 21.25
N ILE A 201 -4.03 6.01 20.12
CA ILE A 201 -3.22 4.81 19.88
C ILE A 201 -1.77 5.26 19.81
N GLY A 202 -0.91 4.63 20.62
CA GLY A 202 0.52 4.93 20.66
C GLY A 202 1.24 4.56 19.34
N PRO A 203 2.50 5.01 19.21
CA PRO A 203 3.33 4.61 18.06
C PRO A 203 3.48 3.09 17.98
N ALA A 204 3.77 2.60 16.78
CA ALA A 204 3.90 1.16 16.53
C ALA A 204 5.08 0.49 17.29
N GLY A 205 6.03 1.28 17.82
CA GLY A 205 7.20 0.78 18.50
C GLY A 205 8.25 0.15 17.56
N ASP A 206 9.26 -0.49 18.15
CA ASP A 206 10.32 -1.16 17.41
C ASP A 206 9.86 -2.47 16.77
N ALA A 207 10.54 -2.87 15.70
CA ALA A 207 10.27 -4.15 15.05
C ALA A 207 10.70 -5.31 15.98
N ARG A 208 9.80 -6.29 16.18
CA ARG A 208 10.03 -7.47 17.02
C ARG A 208 10.81 -8.56 16.29
N GLU A 209 10.51 -8.78 15.01
CA GLU A 209 11.22 -9.69 14.12
C GLU A 209 11.72 -8.88 12.92
N ALA A 210 12.99 -8.47 12.99
CA ALA A 210 13.66 -7.65 12.01
C ALA A 210 15.00 -8.28 11.55
N GLY A 211 15.10 -9.60 11.62
CA GLY A 211 16.28 -10.35 11.20
C GLY A 211 16.50 -10.36 9.68
N ALA A 212 17.60 -10.93 9.25
CA ALA A 212 17.96 -11.05 7.85
C ALA A 212 16.83 -11.66 7.00
N GLY A 213 16.58 -11.08 5.83
CA GLY A 213 15.50 -11.47 4.93
C GLY A 213 14.16 -10.78 5.16
N THR A 214 13.99 -10.03 6.27
CA THR A 214 12.77 -9.23 6.49
C THR A 214 12.84 -7.90 5.77
N ASP A 215 11.67 -7.31 5.53
CA ASP A 215 11.49 -5.95 5.01
C ASP A 215 12.13 -4.88 5.94
N PHE A 216 12.02 -5.05 7.26
CA PHE A 216 12.67 -4.18 8.25
C PHE A 216 14.19 -4.21 8.11
N HIS A 217 14.78 -5.41 7.97
CA HIS A 217 16.24 -5.56 7.82
C HIS A 217 16.73 -4.91 6.53
N ALA A 218 16.03 -5.13 5.42
CA ALA A 218 16.37 -4.53 4.14
C ALA A 218 16.36 -3.00 4.21
N ALA A 219 15.29 -2.40 4.74
CA ALA A 219 15.17 -0.95 4.89
C ALA A 219 16.27 -0.37 5.80
N ALA A 220 16.52 -1.00 6.96
CA ALA A 220 17.57 -0.59 7.89
C ALA A 220 18.98 -0.71 7.29
N SER A 221 19.17 -1.65 6.36
CA SER A 221 20.43 -1.84 5.61
C SER A 221 20.55 -0.94 4.38
N GLY A 222 19.61 0.00 4.17
CA GLY A 222 19.61 0.90 3.02
C GLY A 222 19.32 0.20 1.69
N GLN A 223 18.51 -0.84 1.71
CA GLN A 223 18.10 -1.57 0.51
C GLN A 223 16.61 -1.34 0.22
N VAL A 224 16.23 -1.38 -1.05
CA VAL A 224 14.82 -1.38 -1.44
C VAL A 224 14.23 -2.77 -1.18
N SER A 225 13.27 -2.84 -0.27
CA SER A 225 12.54 -4.06 0.05
C SER A 225 11.43 -4.31 -0.97
N ILE A 226 11.34 -5.51 -1.51
CA ILE A 226 10.26 -5.96 -2.40
C ILE A 226 9.67 -7.23 -1.80
N THR A 227 8.49 -7.13 -1.20
CA THR A 227 7.80 -8.26 -0.57
C THR A 227 6.62 -8.71 -1.43
N PRO A 228 6.65 -9.91 -2.01
CA PRO A 228 5.45 -10.51 -2.60
C PRO A 228 4.42 -10.82 -1.52
N LEU A 229 3.17 -10.39 -1.73
CA LEU A 229 2.08 -10.60 -0.77
C LEU A 229 1.06 -11.61 -1.30
N GLN A 230 0.38 -12.29 -0.38
CA GLN A 230 -0.81 -13.10 -0.60
C GLN A 230 -1.95 -12.63 0.30
N ILE A 231 -3.18 -12.82 -0.16
CA ILE A 231 -4.39 -12.43 0.58
C ILE A 231 -5.10 -13.61 1.25
N ASP A 232 -4.68 -14.84 0.94
CA ASP A 232 -5.23 -16.03 1.58
C ASP A 232 -4.72 -16.14 3.01
N LEU A 233 -5.61 -15.88 3.96
CA LEU A 233 -5.33 -15.96 5.40
C LEU A 233 -5.54 -17.37 5.97
N THR A 234 -5.87 -18.35 5.14
CA THR A 234 -6.08 -19.74 5.56
C THR A 234 -4.76 -20.35 6.02
N ASP A 235 -4.71 -20.88 7.23
CA ASP A 235 -3.58 -21.69 7.70
C ASP A 235 -3.61 -23.09 7.08
N HIS A 236 -3.20 -23.18 5.83
CA HIS A 236 -3.21 -24.43 5.06
C HIS A 236 -2.39 -25.53 5.73
N ALA A 237 -1.32 -25.20 6.43
CA ALA A 237 -0.45 -26.16 7.10
C ALA A 237 -1.16 -26.87 8.26
N ARG A 238 -2.11 -26.21 8.91
CA ARG A 238 -2.86 -26.76 10.05
C ARG A 238 -4.23 -27.36 9.70
N LEU A 239 -4.70 -27.22 8.46
CA LEU A 239 -5.99 -27.79 8.07
C LEU A 239 -6.15 -29.28 8.40
N PRO A 240 -5.15 -30.18 8.20
CA PRO A 240 -5.27 -31.59 8.58
C PRO A 240 -5.54 -31.79 10.07
N ALA A 241 -4.84 -31.08 10.93
CA ALA A 241 -5.01 -31.17 12.39
C ALA A 241 -6.40 -30.68 12.83
N TRP A 242 -6.89 -29.58 12.23
CA TRP A 242 -8.24 -29.08 12.52
C TRP A 242 -9.34 -30.02 12.04
N ARG A 243 -9.17 -30.69 10.89
CA ARG A 243 -10.12 -31.71 10.41
C ARG A 243 -10.22 -32.89 11.37
N GLN A 244 -9.08 -33.36 11.89
CA GLN A 244 -9.06 -34.42 12.90
C GLN A 244 -9.78 -33.98 14.17
N TRP A 245 -9.47 -32.81 14.72
CA TRP A 245 -10.08 -32.26 15.92
C TRP A 245 -11.61 -32.14 15.80
N VAL A 246 -12.12 -31.68 14.67
CA VAL A 246 -13.57 -31.61 14.41
C VAL A 246 -14.22 -33.00 14.34
N ALA A 247 -13.50 -34.02 13.87
CA ALA A 247 -14.04 -35.38 13.75
C ALA A 247 -14.08 -36.14 15.09
N GLU A 248 -13.31 -35.71 16.09
CA GLU A 248 -13.22 -36.31 17.41
C GLU A 248 -14.20 -35.70 18.44
N GLY A 249 -14.85 -34.58 18.14
CA GLY A 249 -15.81 -33.85 19.00
C GLY A 249 -17.24 -34.05 18.55
#